data_719d5a344a696cd7478d4bfadd5454a5
#
_entry.id   719d5a344a696cd7478d4bfadd5454a5
#
_cell.length_a   1.000
_cell.length_b   1.000
_cell.length_c   1.000
_cell.angle_alpha   90.00
_cell.angle_beta   90.00
_cell.angle_gamma   90.00
#
_symmetry.space_group_name_H-M   'P 1'
#
loop_
_entity.id
_entity.type
_entity.pdbx_description
1 polymer ?
#
loop_
_entity_poly.entity_id
_entity_poly.type
_entity_poly.pdbx_seq_one_letter_code
_entity_poly.pdbx_strand_id
1 'polypeptide(L)'
;MITLIDHRDSFTRNLEHMLARFDKVRIIDRKSFSESDLEESQMLVFSPGPGTPQDYPESLAILENAKGKIPILGVCLGFQMILQQIYPRKPLPRMGLKTVRKCSR
;
A
#
# COMPACT_ATOMS: atom_id res chain seq x y z
N MET A 1 -10.75 -4.89 11.56
CA MET A 1 -10.71 -3.56 10.94
C MET A 1 -9.66 -3.50 9.84
N ILE A 2 -10.01 -2.90 8.73
CA ILE A 2 -9.10 -2.68 7.61
C ILE A 2 -8.50 -1.29 7.76
N THR A 3 -7.17 -1.20 7.71
CA THR A 3 -6.52 0.10 7.74
C THR A 3 -6.03 0.45 6.35
N LEU A 4 -6.48 1.60 5.86
CA LEU A 4 -6.14 2.10 4.54
C LEU A 4 -5.08 3.18 4.70
N ILE A 5 -3.88 2.91 4.20
CA ILE A 5 -2.78 3.88 4.27
C ILE A 5 -2.94 4.87 3.13
N ASP A 6 -3.10 6.12 3.47
CA ASP A 6 -3.42 7.17 2.52
C ASP A 6 -2.16 7.79 1.91
N HIS A 7 -2.16 7.91 0.60
CA HIS A 7 -1.08 8.55 -0.15
C HIS A 7 -1.57 9.80 -0.87
N ARG A 8 -2.62 10.43 -0.31
CA ARG A 8 -3.16 11.69 -0.83
C ARG A 8 -3.68 11.54 -2.24
N ASP A 9 -4.41 10.48 -2.47
CA ASP A 9 -5.01 10.25 -3.76
C ASP A 9 -6.52 10.45 -3.66
N SER A 10 -7.11 11.04 -4.70
CA SER A 10 -8.55 11.28 -4.70
C SER A 10 -9.34 9.98 -4.72
N PHE A 11 -8.74 8.88 -5.13
CA PHE A 11 -9.40 7.59 -5.18
C PHE A 11 -9.51 6.93 -3.81
N THR A 12 -8.85 7.48 -2.80
CA THR A 12 -8.84 6.88 -1.47
C THR A 12 -10.26 6.70 -0.92
N ARG A 13 -11.12 7.69 -1.10
CA ARG A 13 -12.50 7.59 -0.61
C ARG A 13 -13.29 6.52 -1.33
N ASN A 14 -13.04 6.33 -2.62
CA ASN A 14 -13.70 5.25 -3.35
C ASN A 14 -13.27 3.90 -2.81
N LEU A 15 -11.99 3.75 -2.50
CA LEU A 15 -11.48 2.52 -1.90
C LEU A 15 -12.11 2.30 -0.53
N GLU A 16 -12.22 3.35 0.26
CA GLU A 16 -12.84 3.24 1.57
C GLU A 16 -14.25 2.68 1.46
N HIS A 17 -15.02 3.23 0.54
CA HIS A 17 -16.40 2.77 0.34
C HIS A 17 -16.46 1.31 -0.09
N MET A 18 -15.56 0.91 -0.97
CA MET A 18 -15.53 -0.47 -1.43
C MET A 18 -15.16 -1.43 -0.30
N LEU A 19 -14.16 -1.06 0.46
CA LEU A 19 -13.68 -1.93 1.53
C LEU A 19 -14.65 -1.98 2.70
N ALA A 20 -15.41 -0.92 2.91
CA ALA A 20 -16.37 -0.86 4.01
C ALA A 20 -17.48 -1.90 3.89
N ARG A 21 -17.61 -2.48 2.70
CA ARG A 21 -18.59 -3.56 2.51
C ARG A 21 -18.16 -4.86 3.17
N PHE A 22 -16.88 -4.97 3.52
CA PHE A 22 -16.34 -6.21 4.08
C PHE A 22 -16.03 -6.09 5.56
N ASP A 23 -15.63 -4.91 6.01
CA ASP A 23 -15.28 -4.69 7.40
C ASP A 23 -15.18 -3.20 7.64
N LYS A 24 -15.03 -2.81 8.91
CA LYS A 24 -14.78 -1.41 9.23
C LYS A 24 -13.47 -0.96 8.62
N VAL A 25 -13.44 0.26 8.13
CA VAL A 25 -12.27 0.82 7.47
C VAL A 25 -11.83 2.08 8.18
N ARG A 26 -10.54 2.19 8.40
CA ARG A 26 -9.93 3.39 8.98
C ARG A 26 -8.89 3.90 8.01
N ILE A 27 -8.91 5.20 7.73
CA ILE A 27 -7.91 5.82 6.88
C ILE A 27 -6.88 6.48 7.77
N ILE A 28 -5.62 6.15 7.56
CA ILE A 28 -4.52 6.73 8.33
C ILE A 28 -3.48 7.25 7.36
N ASP A 29 -3.04 8.49 7.59
CA ASP A 29 -1.93 9.03 6.82
C ASP A 29 -0.67 8.24 7.13
N ARG A 30 0.15 8.02 6.12
CA ARG A 30 1.34 7.18 6.28
C ARG A 30 2.29 7.69 7.37
N LYS A 31 2.29 8.98 7.62
CA LYS A 31 3.18 9.56 8.63
C LYS A 31 2.63 9.42 10.04
N SER A 32 1.36 9.08 10.17
CA SER A 32 0.71 8.96 11.46
C SER A 32 0.55 7.52 11.93
N PHE A 33 0.92 6.57 11.09
CA PHE A 33 0.74 5.16 11.40
C PHE A 33 1.75 4.72 12.46
N SER A 34 1.27 3.99 13.45
CA SER A 34 2.10 3.52 14.54
C SER A 34 1.99 2.02 14.72
N GLU A 35 2.84 1.49 15.60
CA GLU A 35 2.84 0.06 15.89
C GLU A 35 1.50 -0.40 16.43
N SER A 36 0.86 0.41 17.29
CA SER A 36 -0.45 0.03 17.82
C SER A 36 -1.50 -0.01 16.73
N ASP A 37 -1.37 0.82 15.70
CA ASP A 37 -2.29 0.75 14.57
C ASP A 37 -2.15 -0.58 13.85
N LEU A 38 -0.93 -1.07 13.73
CA LEU A 38 -0.70 -2.37 13.10
C LEU A 38 -1.37 -3.48 13.90
N GLU A 39 -1.25 -3.42 15.22
CA GLU A 39 -1.82 -4.45 16.07
C GLU A 39 -3.34 -4.48 15.99
N GLU A 40 -3.96 -3.34 15.76
CA GLU A 40 -5.41 -3.25 15.66
C GLU A 40 -5.95 -3.61 14.29
N SER A 41 -5.07 -3.74 13.31
CA SER A 41 -5.49 -3.97 11.93
C SER A 41 -5.52 -5.46 11.62
N GLN A 42 -6.57 -5.90 10.95
CA GLN A 42 -6.64 -7.24 10.39
C GLN A 42 -6.14 -7.29 8.97
N MET A 43 -6.03 -6.13 8.32
CA MET A 43 -5.56 -6.04 6.95
C MET A 43 -5.07 -4.62 6.69
N LEU A 44 -4.01 -4.49 5.94
CA LEU A 44 -3.53 -3.20 5.47
C LEU A 44 -3.78 -3.06 3.99
N VAL A 45 -4.24 -1.89 3.57
CA VAL A 45 -4.40 -1.58 2.16
C VAL A 45 -3.58 -0.32 1.87
N PHE A 46 -2.69 -0.42 0.90
CA PHE A 46 -1.88 0.72 0.48
C PHE A 46 -2.54 1.34 -0.74
N SER A 47 -2.94 2.59 -0.62
CA SER A 47 -3.73 3.28 -1.63
C SER A 47 -2.88 3.69 -2.82
N PRO A 48 -3.52 4.06 -3.94
CA PRO A 48 -2.81 4.73 -5.02
C PRO A 48 -2.27 6.06 -4.55
N GLY A 49 -1.36 6.62 -5.31
CA GLY A 49 -0.83 7.94 -5.02
C GLY A 49 0.09 8.39 -6.13
N PRO A 50 0.42 9.66 -6.15
CA PRO A 50 1.35 10.18 -7.17
C PRO A 50 2.78 9.75 -6.85
N GLY A 51 3.60 9.69 -7.90
CA GLY A 51 5.01 9.41 -7.72
C GLY A 51 5.34 7.94 -7.71
N THR A 52 6.41 7.61 -7.02
CA THR A 52 6.95 6.26 -6.99
C THR A 52 7.10 5.80 -5.54
N PRO A 53 7.34 4.49 -5.33
CA PRO A 53 7.54 4.01 -3.96
C PRO A 53 8.66 4.72 -3.21
N GLN A 54 9.68 5.16 -3.90
CA GLN A 54 10.80 5.84 -3.24
C GLN A 54 10.38 7.18 -2.64
N ASP A 55 9.28 7.74 -3.09
CA ASP A 55 8.77 8.99 -2.55
C ASP A 55 8.06 8.81 -1.21
N TYR A 56 7.87 7.56 -0.79
CA TYR A 56 7.11 7.26 0.41
C TYR A 56 7.87 6.32 1.34
N PRO A 57 9.00 6.77 1.89
CA PRO A 57 9.78 5.90 2.77
C PRO A 57 9.00 5.44 4.01
N GLU A 58 8.06 6.27 4.48
CA GLU A 58 7.25 5.88 5.62
C GLU A 58 6.39 4.65 5.30
N SER A 59 5.81 4.64 4.11
CA SER A 59 4.97 3.51 3.69
C SER A 59 5.79 2.26 3.49
N LEU A 60 6.99 2.39 2.94
CA LEU A 60 7.87 1.23 2.77
C LEU A 60 8.26 0.65 4.12
N ALA A 61 8.48 1.51 5.11
CA ALA A 61 8.79 1.04 6.46
C ALA A 61 7.60 0.31 7.07
N ILE A 62 6.39 0.84 6.89
CA ILE A 62 5.18 0.18 7.37
C ILE A 62 5.05 -1.20 6.74
N LEU A 63 5.25 -1.27 5.45
CA LEU A 63 5.13 -2.52 4.71
C LEU A 63 6.16 -3.54 5.21
N GLU A 64 7.38 -3.10 5.40
CA GLU A 64 8.45 -3.99 5.87
C GLU A 64 8.08 -4.57 7.23
N ASN A 65 7.52 -3.75 8.10
CA ASN A 65 7.15 -4.19 9.44
C ASN A 65 5.92 -5.09 9.43
N ALA A 66 5.02 -4.89 8.52
CA ALA A 66 3.75 -5.63 8.50
C ALA A 66 3.81 -6.93 7.73
N LYS A 67 4.75 -7.06 6.80
CA LYS A 67 4.76 -8.24 5.96
C LYS A 67 5.01 -9.49 6.78
N GLY A 68 4.28 -10.53 6.46
CA GLY A 68 4.35 -11.76 7.23
C GLY A 68 3.52 -11.78 8.49
N LYS A 69 2.91 -10.65 8.86
CA LYS A 69 2.09 -10.57 10.07
C LYS A 69 0.60 -10.52 9.77
N ILE A 70 0.21 -9.72 8.78
CA ILE A 70 -1.20 -9.61 8.40
C ILE A 70 -1.30 -9.49 6.88
N PRO A 71 -2.48 -9.75 6.30
CA PRO A 71 -2.66 -9.60 4.87
C PRO A 71 -2.46 -8.15 4.42
N ILE A 72 -1.88 -7.99 3.25
CA ILE A 72 -1.58 -6.68 2.69
C ILE A 72 -2.09 -6.64 1.25
N LEU A 73 -2.80 -5.58 0.91
CA LEU A 73 -3.28 -5.34 -0.45
C LEU A 73 -2.73 -4.00 -0.93
N GLY A 74 -2.24 -3.97 -2.14
CA GLY A 74 -1.76 -2.73 -2.73
C GLY A 74 -2.47 -2.44 -4.03
N VAL A 75 -2.79 -1.16 -4.25
CA VAL A 75 -3.47 -0.70 -5.45
C VAL A 75 -2.57 0.31 -6.15
N CYS A 76 -2.22 0.07 -7.40
CA CYS A 76 -1.35 0.93 -8.19
C CYS A 76 -0.02 1.18 -7.47
N LEU A 77 0.16 2.36 -6.90
CA LEU A 77 1.39 2.68 -6.16
C LEU A 77 1.65 1.64 -5.06
N GLY A 78 0.59 1.27 -4.33
CA GLY A 78 0.73 0.27 -3.28
C GLY A 78 1.21 -1.07 -3.81
N PHE A 79 0.73 -1.46 -4.99
CA PHE A 79 1.18 -2.68 -5.63
C PHE A 79 2.66 -2.61 -5.97
N GLN A 80 3.11 -1.47 -6.47
CA GLN A 80 4.53 -1.27 -6.78
C GLN A 80 5.39 -1.37 -5.54
N MET A 81 4.90 -0.86 -4.41
CA MET A 81 5.62 -0.96 -3.14
C MET A 81 5.80 -2.41 -2.73
N ILE A 82 4.76 -3.20 -2.86
CA ILE A 82 4.82 -4.61 -2.51
C ILE A 82 5.82 -5.34 -3.40
N LEU A 83 5.80 -5.07 -4.69
CA LEU A 83 6.75 -5.67 -5.60
C LEU A 83 8.19 -5.33 -5.23
N GLN A 84 8.40 -4.10 -4.85
CA GLN A 84 9.74 -3.66 -4.47
C GLN A 84 10.23 -4.38 -3.23
N GLN A 85 9.34 -4.67 -2.28
CA GLN A 85 9.72 -5.40 -1.10
C GLN A 85 10.04 -6.87 -1.39
N ILE A 86 9.36 -7.45 -2.37
CA ILE A 86 9.62 -8.82 -2.75
C ILE A 86 10.94 -8.96 -3.52
N TYR A 87 11.25 -7.97 -4.36
CA TYR A 87 12.45 -7.97 -5.18
C TYR A 87 13.34 -6.78 -4.84
N PRO A 88 13.87 -6.73 -3.61
CA PRO A 88 14.47 -5.48 -3.13
C PRO A 88 15.80 -5.13 -3.75
N ARG A 89 16.51 -6.09 -4.28
CA ARG A 89 17.88 -5.83 -4.72
C ARG A 89 18.05 -5.69 -6.20
N LYS A 90 17.03 -6.03 -6.94
CA LYS A 90 17.11 -5.95 -8.39
C LYS A 90 16.11 -4.95 -8.90
N PRO A 91 16.57 -3.89 -9.55
CA PRO A 91 15.61 -3.04 -10.21
C PRO A 91 14.91 -3.88 -11.27
N LEU A 92 13.63 -3.63 -11.45
CA LEU A 92 12.90 -4.33 -12.49
C LEU A 92 13.50 -3.96 -13.83
N PRO A 93 13.59 -4.91 -14.76
CA PRO A 93 14.05 -4.60 -16.11
C PRO A 93 13.14 -3.53 -16.71
N ARG A 94 13.69 -2.71 -17.59
CA ARG A 94 12.89 -1.65 -18.18
C ARG A 94 11.66 -2.20 -18.86
N MET A 95 11.84 -3.30 -19.57
CA MET A 95 10.69 -3.94 -20.19
C MET A 95 9.70 -4.42 -19.16
N GLY A 96 10.22 -4.99 -18.10
CA GLY A 96 9.37 -5.46 -17.02
C GLY A 96 8.59 -4.33 -16.39
N LEU A 97 9.22 -3.20 -16.22
CA LEU A 97 8.53 -2.04 -15.67
C LEU A 97 7.37 -1.62 -16.55
N LYS A 98 7.61 -1.58 -17.85
CA LYS A 98 6.54 -1.20 -18.77
C LYS A 98 5.40 -2.19 -18.70
N THR A 99 5.75 -3.47 -18.65
CA THR A 99 4.74 -4.51 -18.56
C THR A 99 3.94 -4.40 -17.28
N VAL A 100 4.64 -4.19 -16.19
CA VAL A 100 3.97 -4.06 -14.88
C VAL A 100 3.02 -2.89 -14.90
N ARG A 101 3.44 -1.76 -15.44
CA ARG A 101 2.56 -0.61 -15.51
C ARG A 101 1.32 -0.90 -16.33
N LYS A 102 1.48 -1.61 -17.43
CA LYS A 102 0.33 -1.96 -18.25
C LYS A 102 -0.59 -2.88 -17.50
N CYS A 103 -0.04 -3.80 -16.76
CA CYS A 103 -0.86 -4.74 -16.02
C CYS A 103 -1.60 -4.08 -14.88
N SER A 104 -1.03 -3.04 -14.31
CA SER A 104 -1.63 -2.42 -13.13
C SER A 104 -2.71 -1.42 -13.48
N ARG A 105 -3.00 -1.19 -14.75
CA ARG A 105 -4.07 -0.28 -15.10
C ARG A 105 -5.29 -0.98 -15.55
#